data_e96572b068fb0aa90e84779457d198ec
#
_entry.id   e96572b068fb0aa90e84779457d198ec
#
_cell.length_a   1.000
_cell.length_b   1.000
_cell.length_c   1.000
_cell.angle_alpha   90.00
_cell.angle_beta   90.00
_cell.angle_gamma   90.00
#
_symmetry.space_group_name_H-M   'P 1'
#
loop_
_entity.id
_entity.type
_entity.pdbx_description
1 polymer ?
#
loop_
_entity_poly.entity_id
_entity_poly.type
_entity_poly.pdbx_seq_one_letter_code
_entity_poly.pdbx_strand_id
1 'polypeptide(L)'
;MISRKKIALVGAGQIGGTMALVLAQKGLGDVVLIDIPQTEGMPKGKALDIMEGRSVINSSVNLTGSTDYADLAGADVVIVTAGVPRKPGMSRDDLLGINCGVIKTVGEAIKQHAPEAFVIVITNPLDAMVYNMQKVTGFPSNRVVGMAGVLDSSRLACFVAMELGVSADDVKAIVMGGHGDTMVSLYECVSVGGIPLPQLMDRETFDRIAARTAN
;
A
#
# COMPACT_ATOMS: atom_id res chain seq x y z
N MET A 1 12.80 5.34 -28.02
CA MET A 1 12.59 4.25 -27.07
C MET A 1 11.51 4.69 -26.11
N ILE A 2 10.45 3.89 -25.91
CA ILE A 2 9.47 4.16 -24.85
C ILE A 2 10.20 3.88 -23.54
N SER A 3 10.44 4.91 -22.72
CA SER A 3 11.03 4.71 -21.40
C SER A 3 10.02 3.99 -20.51
N ARG A 4 10.48 3.00 -19.73
CA ARG A 4 9.64 2.36 -18.72
C ARG A 4 9.28 3.37 -17.64
N LYS A 5 8.12 3.21 -17.04
CA LYS A 5 7.75 3.96 -15.85
C LYS A 5 8.69 3.62 -14.70
N LYS A 6 9.00 4.61 -13.88
CA LYS A 6 9.79 4.44 -12.66
C LYS A 6 8.89 4.48 -11.44
N ILE A 7 8.98 3.47 -10.61
CA ILE A 7 8.23 3.35 -9.36
C ILE A 7 9.22 3.38 -8.20
N ALA A 8 9.08 4.33 -7.30
CA ALA A 8 9.87 4.40 -6.09
C ALA A 8 9.07 3.87 -4.90
N LEU A 9 9.66 2.95 -4.15
CA LEU A 9 9.13 2.42 -2.90
C LEU A 9 9.93 3.00 -1.74
N VAL A 10 9.31 3.83 -0.91
CA VAL A 10 9.94 4.39 0.29
C VAL A 10 9.51 3.58 1.51
N GLY A 11 10.47 2.85 2.07
CA GLY A 11 10.30 1.83 3.08
C GLY A 11 10.59 0.44 2.53
N ALA A 12 11.74 -0.16 2.88
CA ALA A 12 12.16 -1.48 2.43
C ALA A 12 11.79 -2.59 3.42
N GLY A 13 10.84 -2.33 4.32
CA GLY A 13 10.32 -3.32 5.27
C GLY A 13 9.62 -4.50 4.59
N GLN A 14 8.72 -5.15 5.33
CA GLN A 14 7.99 -6.31 4.82
C GLN A 14 7.09 -5.95 3.63
N ILE A 15 6.31 -4.88 3.76
CA ILE A 15 5.37 -4.45 2.71
C ILE A 15 6.14 -3.98 1.47
N GLY A 16 7.13 -3.09 1.64
CA GLY A 16 7.89 -2.55 0.51
C GLY A 16 8.66 -3.63 -0.26
N GLY A 17 9.31 -4.57 0.45
CA GLY A 17 10.02 -5.67 -0.20
C GLY A 17 9.09 -6.62 -0.96
N THR A 18 7.95 -7.00 -0.38
CA THR A 18 6.95 -7.84 -1.06
C THR A 18 6.36 -7.11 -2.27
N MET A 19 6.06 -5.81 -2.12
CA MET A 19 5.53 -5.00 -3.21
C MET A 19 6.54 -4.89 -4.37
N ALA A 20 7.84 -4.72 -4.07
CA ALA A 20 8.89 -4.70 -5.09
C ALA A 20 8.89 -5.97 -5.95
N LEU A 21 8.76 -7.16 -5.31
CA LEU A 21 8.63 -8.43 -6.01
C LEU A 21 7.38 -8.48 -6.90
N VAL A 22 6.21 -8.09 -6.38
CA VAL A 22 4.95 -8.12 -7.13
C VAL A 22 4.99 -7.14 -8.32
N LEU A 23 5.56 -5.95 -8.13
CA LEU A 23 5.75 -4.98 -9.22
C LEU A 23 6.66 -5.55 -10.33
N ALA A 24 7.74 -6.24 -9.92
CA ALA A 24 8.64 -6.91 -10.85
C ALA A 24 7.94 -8.03 -11.63
N GLN A 25 7.18 -8.90 -10.95
CA GLN A 25 6.42 -9.97 -11.58
C GLN A 25 5.37 -9.45 -12.58
N LYS A 26 4.71 -8.35 -12.24
CA LYS A 26 3.71 -7.72 -13.12
C LYS A 26 4.31 -6.85 -14.23
N GLY A 27 5.62 -6.59 -14.20
CA GLY A 27 6.28 -5.78 -15.22
C GLY A 27 5.81 -4.33 -15.31
N LEU A 28 5.35 -3.74 -14.18
CA LEU A 28 4.68 -2.43 -14.17
C LEU A 28 5.64 -1.25 -14.37
N GLY A 29 6.92 -1.43 -14.11
CA GLY A 29 7.94 -0.39 -14.25
C GLY A 29 9.24 -0.79 -13.60
N ASP A 30 10.29 0.00 -13.83
CA ASP A 30 11.54 -0.14 -13.08
C ASP A 30 11.35 0.36 -11.65
N VAL A 31 11.93 -0.33 -10.66
CA VAL A 31 11.67 -0.07 -9.24
C VAL A 31 12.94 0.39 -8.56
N VAL A 32 12.84 1.44 -7.75
CA VAL A 32 13.84 1.79 -6.74
C VAL A 32 13.26 1.58 -5.35
N LEU A 33 13.93 0.77 -4.54
CA LEU A 33 13.55 0.50 -3.15
C LEU A 33 14.44 1.34 -2.23
N ILE A 34 13.84 2.29 -1.51
CA ILE A 34 14.56 3.26 -0.69
C ILE A 34 14.22 3.06 0.79
N ASP A 35 15.24 3.12 1.64
CA ASP A 35 15.06 3.11 3.09
C ASP A 35 16.08 4.07 3.75
N ILE A 36 16.04 4.17 5.06
CA ILE A 36 16.94 5.03 5.84
C ILE A 36 18.39 4.51 5.81
N PRO A 37 19.39 5.39 6.00
CA PRO A 37 20.80 4.97 5.98
C PRO A 37 21.17 3.84 6.94
N GLN A 38 20.48 3.75 8.08
CA GLN A 38 20.71 2.71 9.09
C GLN A 38 20.37 1.30 8.61
N THR A 39 19.62 1.18 7.51
CA THR A 39 19.21 -0.11 6.92
C THR A 39 19.87 -0.36 5.55
N GLU A 40 21.02 0.25 5.27
CA GLU A 40 21.66 0.28 3.94
C GLU A 40 21.72 -1.08 3.24
N GLY A 41 22.09 -2.14 3.95
CA GLY A 41 22.13 -3.49 3.39
C GLY A 41 20.77 -4.06 2.99
N MET A 42 19.68 -3.63 3.63
CA MET A 42 18.35 -4.22 3.43
C MET A 42 17.74 -3.85 2.08
N PRO A 43 17.63 -2.58 1.66
CA PRO A 43 17.06 -2.28 0.36
C PRO A 43 17.91 -2.82 -0.80
N LYS A 44 19.24 -2.76 -0.67
CA LYS A 44 20.18 -3.28 -1.68
C LYS A 44 20.09 -4.80 -1.79
N GLY A 45 20.07 -5.53 -0.67
CA GLY A 45 19.96 -6.99 -0.65
C GLY A 45 18.62 -7.45 -1.26
N LYS A 46 17.49 -6.88 -0.83
CA LYS A 46 16.18 -7.23 -1.39
C LYS A 46 16.09 -6.95 -2.89
N ALA A 47 16.62 -5.83 -3.35
CA ALA A 47 16.64 -5.52 -4.77
C ALA A 47 17.48 -6.54 -5.55
N LEU A 48 18.65 -6.92 -5.03
CA LEU A 48 19.53 -7.92 -5.63
C LEU A 48 18.87 -9.29 -5.72
N ASP A 49 18.28 -9.79 -4.62
CA ASP A 49 17.57 -11.07 -4.58
C ASP A 49 16.47 -11.16 -5.65
N ILE A 50 15.68 -10.09 -5.81
CA ILE A 50 14.64 -10.04 -6.84
C ILE A 50 15.26 -10.00 -8.24
N MET A 51 16.35 -9.24 -8.42
CA MET A 51 17.05 -9.12 -9.70
C MET A 51 17.65 -10.47 -10.15
N GLU A 52 18.21 -11.24 -9.24
CA GLU A 52 18.74 -12.58 -9.51
C GLU A 52 17.63 -13.56 -9.90
N GLY A 53 16.45 -13.45 -9.27
CA GLY A 53 15.27 -14.26 -9.58
C GLY A 53 14.52 -13.89 -10.87
N ARG A 54 14.88 -12.79 -11.57
CA ARG A 54 14.09 -12.26 -12.70
C ARG A 54 13.84 -13.28 -13.82
N SER A 55 14.81 -14.09 -14.15
CA SER A 55 14.64 -15.11 -15.20
C SER A 55 13.58 -16.16 -14.83
N VAL A 56 13.45 -16.48 -13.55
CA VAL A 56 12.46 -17.45 -13.04
C VAL A 56 11.05 -16.88 -13.09
N ILE A 57 10.89 -15.58 -12.80
CA ILE A 57 9.59 -14.91 -12.79
C ILE A 57 9.26 -14.23 -14.14
N ASN A 58 10.04 -14.47 -15.17
CA ASN A 58 9.88 -13.88 -16.51
C ASN A 58 9.77 -12.35 -16.50
N SER A 59 10.58 -11.70 -15.66
CA SER A 59 10.61 -10.24 -15.53
C SER A 59 11.81 -9.65 -16.23
N SER A 60 11.62 -8.48 -16.85
CA SER A 60 12.68 -7.69 -17.46
C SER A 60 12.84 -6.30 -16.83
N VAL A 61 12.16 -6.03 -15.72
CA VAL A 61 12.27 -4.75 -15.00
C VAL A 61 13.61 -4.67 -14.27
N ASN A 62 14.12 -3.45 -14.06
CA ASN A 62 15.25 -3.21 -13.19
C ASN A 62 14.79 -2.88 -11.78
N LEU A 63 15.47 -3.48 -10.79
CA LEU A 63 15.34 -3.08 -9.40
C LEU A 63 16.67 -2.60 -8.86
N THR A 64 16.61 -1.51 -8.09
CA THR A 64 17.75 -0.99 -7.35
C THR A 64 17.36 -0.72 -5.91
N GLY A 65 18.31 -0.86 -5.00
CA GLY A 65 18.15 -0.51 -3.59
C GLY A 65 19.03 0.68 -3.24
N SER A 66 18.49 1.63 -2.47
CA SER A 66 19.20 2.86 -2.09
C SER A 66 18.85 3.31 -0.67
N THR A 67 19.67 4.18 -0.13
CA THR A 67 19.39 4.95 1.10
C THR A 67 19.46 6.46 0.84
N ASP A 68 19.57 6.86 -0.42
CA ASP A 68 19.58 8.25 -0.83
C ASP A 68 18.24 8.62 -1.49
N TYR A 69 17.58 9.63 -0.96
CA TYR A 69 16.34 10.15 -1.55
C TYR A 69 16.54 10.82 -2.92
N ALA A 70 17.77 11.18 -3.31
CA ALA A 70 18.05 11.65 -4.66
C ALA A 70 17.65 10.63 -5.73
N ASP A 71 17.64 9.34 -5.39
CA ASP A 71 17.17 8.27 -6.27
C ASP A 71 15.67 8.26 -6.54
N LEU A 72 14.88 9.13 -5.87
CA LEU A 72 13.49 9.42 -6.25
C LEU A 72 13.39 10.14 -7.60
N ALA A 73 14.48 10.78 -8.06
CA ALA A 73 14.45 11.58 -9.28
C ALA A 73 13.92 10.80 -10.49
N GLY A 74 12.95 11.40 -11.18
CA GLY A 74 12.30 10.79 -12.34
C GLY A 74 11.27 9.70 -12.02
N ALA A 75 10.88 9.52 -10.75
CA ALA A 75 9.80 8.61 -10.41
C ALA A 75 8.45 9.14 -10.91
N ASP A 76 7.70 8.28 -11.62
CA ASP A 76 6.32 8.54 -12.01
C ASP A 76 5.36 8.30 -10.85
N VAL A 77 5.66 7.29 -10.03
CA VAL A 77 4.87 6.91 -8.85
C VAL A 77 5.80 6.72 -7.66
N VAL A 78 5.43 7.28 -6.51
CA VAL A 78 6.10 7.05 -5.23
C VAL A 78 5.10 6.38 -4.28
N ILE A 79 5.45 5.20 -3.76
CA ILE A 79 4.64 4.47 -2.79
C ILE A 79 5.36 4.52 -1.44
N VAL A 80 4.67 5.05 -0.43
CA VAL A 80 5.26 5.29 0.88
C VAL A 80 4.72 4.27 1.88
N THR A 81 5.59 3.36 2.29
CA THR A 81 5.34 2.37 3.35
C THR A 81 6.21 2.63 4.59
N ALA A 82 7.07 3.66 4.51
CA ALA A 82 7.95 4.06 5.59
C ALA A 82 7.16 4.50 6.82
N GLY A 83 7.51 3.98 7.97
CA GLY A 83 6.88 4.29 9.25
C GLY A 83 7.19 3.23 10.29
N VAL A 84 6.85 3.54 11.53
CA VAL A 84 7.03 2.62 12.65
C VAL A 84 5.71 1.86 12.87
N PRO A 85 5.73 0.52 12.99
CA PRO A 85 4.54 -0.23 13.37
C PRO A 85 4.20 0.04 14.85
N ARG A 86 2.92 -0.09 15.20
CA ARG A 86 2.49 0.03 16.59
C ARG A 86 3.15 -1.06 17.44
N LYS A 87 3.78 -0.63 18.54
CA LYS A 87 4.41 -1.54 19.50
C LYS A 87 3.53 -1.69 20.75
N PRO A 88 3.64 -2.79 21.50
CA PRO A 88 2.98 -2.91 22.81
C PRO A 88 3.32 -1.72 23.71
N GLY A 89 2.31 -1.14 24.35
CA GLY A 89 2.46 0.04 25.21
C GLY A 89 2.45 1.39 24.50
N MET A 90 2.43 1.43 23.16
CA MET A 90 2.37 2.67 22.39
C MET A 90 0.91 3.11 22.23
N SER A 91 0.61 4.36 22.55
CA SER A 91 -0.69 4.97 22.28
C SER A 91 -0.91 5.25 20.79
N ARG A 92 -2.15 5.56 20.39
CA ARG A 92 -2.44 6.02 19.03
C ARG A 92 -1.77 7.37 18.74
N ASP A 93 -1.71 8.27 19.71
CA ASP A 93 -1.12 9.60 19.58
C ASP A 93 0.40 9.53 19.45
N ASP A 94 1.05 8.62 20.19
CA ASP A 94 2.50 8.39 20.04
C ASP A 94 2.85 7.93 18.63
N LEU A 95 2.08 6.96 18.10
CA LEU A 95 2.26 6.46 16.75
C LEU A 95 2.03 7.55 15.71
N LEU A 96 0.99 8.35 15.90
CA LEU A 96 0.66 9.48 15.04
C LEU A 96 1.83 10.49 15.01
N GLY A 97 2.33 10.88 16.17
CA GLY A 97 3.44 11.85 16.28
C GLY A 97 4.71 11.37 15.57
N ILE A 98 5.10 10.10 15.81
CA ILE A 98 6.31 9.51 15.19
C ILE A 98 6.13 9.44 13.68
N ASN A 99 5.03 8.88 13.19
CA ASN A 99 4.82 8.70 11.76
C ASN A 99 4.57 10.02 11.02
N CYS A 100 4.02 11.05 11.67
CA CYS A 100 3.99 12.40 11.11
C CYS A 100 5.39 12.95 10.83
N GLY A 101 6.35 12.69 11.72
CA GLY A 101 7.75 13.06 11.51
C GLY A 101 8.38 12.32 10.31
N VAL A 102 8.12 11.01 10.19
CA VAL A 102 8.58 10.22 9.04
C VAL A 102 7.98 10.74 7.74
N ILE A 103 6.68 10.96 7.69
CA ILE A 103 5.97 11.48 6.51
C ILE A 103 6.46 12.87 6.13
N LYS A 104 6.80 13.71 7.11
CA LYS A 104 7.39 15.02 6.83
C LYS A 104 8.72 14.88 6.09
N THR A 105 9.64 14.09 6.60
CA THR A 105 10.95 13.87 5.97
C THR A 105 10.80 13.29 4.56
N VAL A 106 9.98 12.25 4.39
CA VAL A 106 9.74 11.62 3.10
C VAL A 106 9.05 12.57 2.12
N GLY A 107 8.05 13.33 2.60
CA GLY A 107 7.32 14.30 1.78
C GLY A 107 8.18 15.45 1.27
N GLU A 108 9.07 15.97 2.11
CA GLU A 108 10.07 16.98 1.71
C GLU A 108 11.00 16.44 0.63
N ALA A 109 11.47 15.19 0.77
CA ALA A 109 12.30 14.53 -0.23
C ALA A 109 11.55 14.29 -1.55
N ILE A 110 10.29 13.84 -1.51
CA ILE A 110 9.45 13.69 -2.70
C ILE A 110 9.25 15.02 -3.41
N LYS A 111 8.93 16.06 -2.66
CA LYS A 111 8.77 17.43 -3.21
C LYS A 111 10.03 17.92 -3.92
N GLN A 112 11.20 17.62 -3.36
CA GLN A 112 12.49 18.05 -3.90
C GLN A 112 12.92 17.26 -5.14
N HIS A 113 12.80 15.93 -5.11
CA HIS A 113 13.41 15.03 -6.10
C HIS A 113 12.43 14.46 -7.11
N ALA A 114 11.13 14.38 -6.78
CA ALA A 114 10.09 13.83 -7.65
C ALA A 114 8.82 14.71 -7.65
N PRO A 115 8.91 16.00 -8.03
CA PRO A 115 7.81 16.96 -7.90
C PRO A 115 6.58 16.64 -8.76
N GLU A 116 6.74 15.82 -9.80
CA GLU A 116 5.65 15.43 -10.70
C GLU A 116 5.07 14.04 -10.38
N ALA A 117 5.60 13.33 -9.38
CA ALA A 117 5.17 11.99 -9.04
C ALA A 117 3.72 11.94 -8.55
N PHE A 118 3.06 10.81 -8.80
CA PHE A 118 1.85 10.39 -8.11
C PHE A 118 2.23 9.68 -6.81
N VAL A 119 1.67 10.07 -5.68
CA VAL A 119 2.05 9.56 -4.36
C VAL A 119 0.95 8.69 -3.77
N ILE A 120 1.30 7.46 -3.40
CA ILE A 120 0.42 6.52 -2.71
C ILE A 120 0.97 6.30 -1.31
N VAL A 121 0.20 6.66 -0.29
CA VAL A 121 0.58 6.47 1.12
C VAL A 121 -0.07 5.19 1.65
N ILE A 122 0.73 4.37 2.35
CA ILE A 122 0.29 3.13 3.02
C ILE A 122 0.54 3.21 4.53
N THR A 123 1.39 4.12 4.96
CA THR A 123 1.77 4.33 6.37
C THR A 123 0.56 4.65 7.24
N ASN A 124 0.45 3.95 8.39
CA ASN A 124 -0.62 4.16 9.36
C ASN A 124 -0.25 5.17 10.48
N PRO A 125 -1.24 5.88 11.05
CA PRO A 125 -2.70 5.90 10.71
C PRO A 125 -2.95 6.58 9.37
N LEU A 126 -3.55 5.83 8.42
CA LEU A 126 -3.52 6.18 7.00
C LEU A 126 -4.08 7.56 6.68
N ASP A 127 -5.30 7.87 7.11
CA ASP A 127 -5.98 9.12 6.73
C ASP A 127 -5.18 10.35 7.18
N ALA A 128 -4.60 10.29 8.39
CA ALA A 128 -3.74 11.35 8.91
C ALA A 128 -2.43 11.47 8.13
N MET A 129 -1.84 10.34 7.73
CA MET A 129 -0.58 10.32 6.98
C MET A 129 -0.78 10.85 5.55
N VAL A 130 -1.89 10.53 4.89
CA VAL A 130 -2.25 11.09 3.58
C VAL A 130 -2.42 12.61 3.66
N TYR A 131 -3.17 13.08 4.66
CA TYR A 131 -3.36 14.51 4.89
C TYR A 131 -2.02 15.23 5.13
N ASN A 132 -1.16 14.66 6.00
CA ASN A 132 0.15 15.21 6.28
C ASN A 132 1.05 15.22 5.03
N MET A 133 1.07 14.14 4.26
CA MET A 133 1.82 14.05 3.00
C MET A 133 1.40 15.15 2.02
N GLN A 134 0.09 15.35 1.84
CA GLN A 134 -0.44 16.42 0.99
C GLN A 134 0.00 17.80 1.46
N LYS A 135 -0.05 18.06 2.76
CA LYS A 135 0.39 19.34 3.35
C LYS A 135 1.88 19.61 3.15
N VAL A 136 2.71 18.59 3.36
CA VAL A 136 4.16 18.71 3.25
C VAL A 136 4.58 18.90 1.80
N THR A 137 4.08 18.07 0.90
CA THR A 137 4.41 18.14 -0.54
C THR A 137 3.84 19.40 -1.20
N GLY A 138 2.66 19.82 -0.77
CA GLY A 138 1.88 20.87 -1.45
C GLY A 138 1.32 20.41 -2.80
N PHE A 139 1.31 19.10 -3.06
CA PHE A 139 0.75 18.54 -4.29
C PHE A 139 -0.78 18.66 -4.32
N PRO A 140 -1.39 18.74 -5.51
CA PRO A 140 -2.84 18.73 -5.62
C PRO A 140 -3.41 17.41 -5.12
N SER A 141 -4.64 17.44 -4.58
CA SER A 141 -5.27 16.28 -3.91
C SER A 141 -5.43 15.05 -4.81
N ASN A 142 -5.52 15.25 -6.11
CA ASN A 142 -5.59 14.15 -7.09
C ASN A 142 -4.25 13.46 -7.36
N ARG A 143 -3.15 13.92 -6.75
CA ARG A 143 -1.82 13.28 -6.85
C ARG A 143 -1.31 12.69 -5.54
N VAL A 144 -2.08 12.80 -4.45
CA VAL A 144 -1.73 12.20 -3.15
C VAL A 144 -2.92 11.43 -2.64
N VAL A 145 -2.79 10.11 -2.60
CA VAL A 145 -3.87 9.22 -2.20
C VAL A 145 -3.40 8.21 -1.14
N GLY A 146 -4.34 7.64 -0.41
CA GLY A 146 -4.11 6.53 0.50
C GLY A 146 -4.58 5.20 -0.12
N MET A 147 -3.88 4.11 0.19
CA MET A 147 -4.32 2.76 -0.14
C MET A 147 -5.02 2.17 1.08
N ALA A 148 -6.35 2.05 1.01
CA ALA A 148 -7.19 1.53 2.08
C ALA A 148 -8.30 0.63 1.54
N GLY A 149 -9.31 1.21 0.89
CA GLY A 149 -10.51 0.49 0.46
C GLY A 149 -10.25 -0.72 -0.43
N VAL A 150 -9.18 -0.73 -1.22
CA VAL A 150 -8.76 -1.91 -2.00
C VAL A 150 -8.40 -3.07 -1.07
N LEU A 151 -7.62 -2.82 -0.01
CA LEU A 151 -7.26 -3.84 0.98
C LEU A 151 -8.50 -4.29 1.75
N ASP A 152 -9.30 -3.36 2.22
CA ASP A 152 -10.47 -3.65 3.04
C ASP A 152 -11.54 -4.42 2.27
N SER A 153 -11.76 -4.05 1.01
CA SER A 153 -12.65 -4.80 0.09
C SER A 153 -12.11 -6.21 -0.19
N SER A 154 -10.80 -6.37 -0.36
CA SER A 154 -10.18 -7.69 -0.55
C SER A 154 -10.29 -8.56 0.71
N ARG A 155 -10.14 -7.98 1.90
CA ARG A 155 -10.36 -8.70 3.16
C ARG A 155 -11.81 -9.17 3.30
N LEU A 156 -12.77 -8.28 3.02
CA LEU A 156 -14.19 -8.61 3.04
C LEU A 156 -14.50 -9.75 2.06
N ALA A 157 -14.01 -9.65 0.82
CA ALA A 157 -14.17 -10.70 -0.19
C ALA A 157 -13.58 -12.03 0.27
N CYS A 158 -12.38 -12.02 0.84
CA CYS A 158 -11.73 -13.21 1.37
C CYS A 158 -12.56 -13.88 2.50
N PHE A 159 -13.06 -13.09 3.45
CA PHE A 159 -13.85 -13.64 4.56
C PHE A 159 -15.23 -14.14 4.13
N VAL A 160 -15.88 -13.47 3.17
CA VAL A 160 -17.13 -13.96 2.56
C VAL A 160 -16.86 -15.28 1.79
N ALA A 161 -15.76 -15.35 1.03
CA ALA A 161 -15.38 -16.57 0.33
C ALA A 161 -15.12 -17.74 1.29
N MET A 162 -14.44 -17.49 2.40
CA MET A 162 -14.19 -18.51 3.44
C MET A 162 -15.49 -19.01 4.09
N GLU A 163 -16.45 -18.14 4.37
CA GLU A 163 -17.72 -18.50 4.98
C GLU A 163 -18.57 -19.35 4.02
N LEU A 164 -18.57 -19.01 2.74
CA LEU A 164 -19.37 -19.72 1.72
C LEU A 164 -18.65 -20.91 1.07
N GLY A 165 -17.36 -21.11 1.33
CA GLY A 165 -16.57 -22.18 0.73
C GLY A 165 -16.34 -22.02 -0.78
N VAL A 166 -16.21 -20.76 -1.26
CA VAL A 166 -16.01 -20.43 -2.68
C VAL A 166 -14.66 -19.75 -2.92
N SER A 167 -14.29 -19.53 -4.19
CA SER A 167 -13.09 -18.75 -4.53
C SER A 167 -13.30 -17.27 -4.21
N ALA A 168 -12.27 -16.61 -3.67
CA ALA A 168 -12.29 -15.15 -3.46
C ALA A 168 -12.39 -14.38 -4.80
N ASP A 169 -11.98 -14.96 -5.92
CA ASP A 169 -12.09 -14.34 -7.24
C ASP A 169 -13.54 -14.19 -7.69
N ASP A 170 -14.43 -15.05 -7.20
CA ASP A 170 -15.87 -15.00 -7.49
C ASP A 170 -16.60 -13.96 -6.66
N VAL A 171 -15.97 -13.43 -5.59
CA VAL A 171 -16.57 -12.44 -4.68
C VAL A 171 -16.24 -11.02 -5.12
N LYS A 172 -17.25 -10.21 -5.33
CA LYS A 172 -17.14 -8.76 -5.52
C LYS A 172 -17.65 -8.07 -4.27
N ALA A 173 -16.76 -7.35 -3.59
CA ALA A 173 -17.07 -6.66 -2.35
C ALA A 173 -16.61 -5.20 -2.41
N ILE A 174 -17.30 -4.33 -1.69
CA ILE A 174 -16.97 -2.90 -1.60
C ILE A 174 -16.99 -2.49 -0.13
N VAL A 175 -15.88 -1.91 0.30
CA VAL A 175 -15.75 -1.23 1.58
C VAL A 175 -15.44 0.23 1.33
N MET A 176 -16.14 1.12 2.00
CA MET A 176 -16.02 2.58 1.88
C MET A 176 -15.73 3.21 3.25
N GLY A 177 -15.57 4.52 3.27
CA GLY A 177 -15.27 5.29 4.47
C GLY A 177 -13.79 5.41 4.77
N GLY A 178 -13.44 5.76 6.02
CA GLY A 178 -12.06 5.84 6.49
C GLY A 178 -11.46 4.46 6.76
N HIS A 179 -10.13 4.41 6.88
CA HIS A 179 -9.42 3.16 7.19
C HIS A 179 -9.36 2.96 8.72
N GLY A 180 -10.37 2.28 9.28
CA GLY A 180 -10.52 2.03 10.73
C GLY A 180 -11.97 2.06 11.18
N ASP A 181 -12.23 2.68 12.33
CA ASP A 181 -13.55 2.65 13.00
C ASP A 181 -14.71 3.28 12.17
N THR A 182 -14.37 4.06 11.15
CA THR A 182 -15.33 4.69 10.22
C THR A 182 -15.52 3.93 8.91
N MET A 183 -15.01 2.70 8.85
CA MET A 183 -15.17 1.81 7.70
C MET A 183 -16.61 1.34 7.57
N VAL A 184 -17.11 1.29 6.33
CA VAL A 184 -18.48 0.85 6.01
C VAL A 184 -18.42 -0.28 4.97
N SER A 185 -18.79 -1.48 5.41
CA SER A 185 -18.95 -2.64 4.52
C SER A 185 -20.36 -2.66 3.94
N LEU A 186 -20.47 -2.68 2.61
CA LEU A 186 -21.75 -2.53 1.91
C LEU A 186 -22.35 -3.90 1.57
N TYR A 187 -23.18 -4.45 2.47
CA TYR A 187 -23.81 -5.77 2.32
C TYR A 187 -24.55 -5.95 0.99
N GLU A 188 -25.39 -4.98 0.63
CA GLU A 188 -26.21 -5.03 -0.57
C GLU A 188 -25.39 -4.92 -1.87
N CYS A 189 -24.14 -4.47 -1.77
CA CYS A 189 -23.23 -4.33 -2.91
C CYS A 189 -22.29 -5.52 -3.08
N VAL A 190 -22.34 -6.51 -2.18
CA VAL A 190 -21.54 -7.73 -2.30
C VAL A 190 -22.26 -8.74 -3.19
N SER A 191 -21.53 -9.38 -4.08
CA SER A 191 -22.03 -10.48 -4.91
C SER A 191 -21.01 -11.61 -5.02
N VAL A 192 -21.52 -12.82 -5.25
CA VAL A 192 -20.72 -14.04 -5.45
C VAL A 192 -21.17 -14.69 -6.75
N GLY A 193 -20.27 -14.80 -7.72
CA GLY A 193 -20.62 -15.30 -9.06
C GLY A 193 -21.76 -14.53 -9.74
N GLY A 194 -21.95 -13.25 -9.38
CA GLY A 194 -23.03 -12.41 -9.86
C GLY A 194 -24.35 -12.51 -9.08
N ILE A 195 -24.43 -13.41 -8.07
CA ILE A 195 -25.61 -13.54 -7.20
C ILE A 195 -25.43 -12.53 -6.03
N PRO A 196 -26.42 -11.65 -5.75
CA PRO A 196 -26.36 -10.76 -4.60
C PRO A 196 -26.20 -11.52 -3.28
N LEU A 197 -25.30 -11.04 -2.42
CA LEU A 197 -25.01 -11.71 -1.13
C LEU A 197 -26.23 -11.92 -0.24
N PRO A 198 -27.23 -11.01 -0.16
CA PRO A 198 -28.44 -11.25 0.63
C PRO A 198 -29.25 -12.49 0.24
N GLN A 199 -29.01 -13.09 -0.92
CA GLN A 199 -29.61 -14.38 -1.32
C GLN A 199 -28.83 -15.59 -0.85
N LEU A 200 -27.60 -15.40 -0.39
CA LEU A 200 -26.65 -16.47 -0.03
C LEU A 200 -26.28 -16.49 1.44
N MET A 201 -26.44 -15.37 2.14
CA MET A 201 -25.98 -15.17 3.50
C MET A 201 -26.93 -14.22 4.23
N ASP A 202 -27.24 -14.49 5.48
CA ASP A 202 -28.03 -13.59 6.32
C ASP A 202 -27.19 -12.39 6.80
N ARG A 203 -27.90 -11.36 7.27
CA ARG A 203 -27.30 -10.11 7.72
C ARG A 203 -26.44 -10.28 8.96
N GLU A 204 -26.82 -11.15 9.89
CA GLU A 204 -26.09 -11.38 11.15
C GLU A 204 -24.71 -11.97 10.87
N THR A 205 -24.63 -12.97 9.99
CA THR A 205 -23.37 -13.56 9.53
C THR A 205 -22.48 -12.52 8.83
N PHE A 206 -23.08 -11.70 7.98
CA PHE A 206 -22.33 -10.62 7.33
C PHE A 206 -21.79 -9.60 8.32
N ASP A 207 -22.57 -9.16 9.31
CA ASP A 207 -22.14 -8.16 10.28
C ASP A 207 -20.94 -8.68 11.13
N ARG A 208 -20.91 -9.99 11.45
CA ARG A 208 -19.76 -10.65 12.07
C ARG A 208 -18.51 -10.60 11.18
N ILE A 209 -18.68 -10.84 9.88
CA ILE A 209 -17.60 -10.77 8.88
C ILE A 209 -17.11 -9.33 8.71
N ALA A 210 -18.02 -8.35 8.64
CA ALA A 210 -17.70 -6.94 8.53
C ALA A 210 -16.89 -6.44 9.75
N ALA A 211 -17.28 -6.84 10.95
CA ALA A 211 -16.54 -6.55 12.18
C ALA A 211 -15.12 -7.15 12.16
N ARG A 212 -14.95 -8.37 11.62
CA ARG A 212 -13.64 -9.00 11.44
C ARG A 212 -12.79 -8.26 10.38
N THR A 213 -13.41 -7.69 9.37
CA THR A 213 -12.73 -6.94 8.30
C THR A 213 -12.09 -5.65 8.82
N ALA A 214 -12.74 -5.01 9.81
CA ALA A 214 -12.27 -3.75 10.42
C ALA A 214 -11.12 -3.94 11.43
N ASN A 215 -10.88 -5.16 11.94
CA ASN A 215 -9.83 -5.51 12.91
C ASN A 215 -8.62 -6.17 12.23
#